data_778c4c627230cda6c6666427d1a0209f
#
_entry.id   778c4c627230cda6c6666427d1a0209f
#
_cell.length_a   1.000
_cell.length_b   1.000
_cell.length_c   1.000
_cell.angle_alpha   90.00
_cell.angle_beta   90.00
_cell.angle_gamma   90.00
#
_symmetry.space_group_name_H-M   'P 1'
#
loop_
_entity.id
_entity.type
_entity.pdbx_description
1 polymer ?
#
loop_
_entity_poly.entity_id
_entity_poly.type
_entity_poly.pdbx_seq_one_letter_code
_entity_poly.pdbx_strand_id
1 'polypeptide(L)'
;EVRSVRIHVKVNGLREFSLYNELGQVDARQPFSPFGIQGDKGAWMAFGCYEMALKLVTHVELHFRWLHLPVGNGGLEEHYREYNKGLNNRSFRARTEFLHNREWKQTSGIEEHYLFCTSSASVPIAADAVKEETKIVFEVPEVVLPPLDDITRFRLGEVRSGFYRLVLSAPDMGFGMHEYRRLFAEVMMENSYRRRKKRPLPEPPLSLQMDAVSLNYIAEEEVQFASVCLVP
;
A
#
# COMPACT_ATOMS: atom_id res chain seq x y z
N GLU A 1 10.84 -3.17 -44.62
CA GLU A 1 11.88 -3.28 -43.59
C GLU A 1 11.27 -2.81 -42.25
N VAL A 2 11.21 -3.69 -41.25
CA VAL A 2 10.72 -3.34 -39.91
C VAL A 2 11.90 -2.79 -39.13
N ARG A 3 11.82 -1.53 -38.67
CA ARG A 3 12.89 -0.84 -37.94
C ARG A 3 12.73 -0.93 -36.42
N SER A 4 11.51 -0.93 -35.96
CA SER A 4 11.21 -1.14 -34.55
C SER A 4 9.87 -1.85 -34.37
N VAL A 5 9.70 -2.55 -33.26
CA VAL A 5 8.44 -3.12 -32.81
C VAL A 5 8.21 -2.64 -31.39
N ARG A 6 7.04 -2.02 -31.15
CA ARG A 6 6.58 -1.66 -29.81
C ARG A 6 5.65 -2.73 -29.30
N ILE A 7 5.96 -3.28 -28.15
CA ILE A 7 5.16 -4.29 -27.46
C ILE A 7 4.47 -3.59 -26.28
N HIS A 8 3.16 -3.64 -26.25
CA HIS A 8 2.34 -3.14 -25.15
C HIS A 8 1.66 -4.33 -24.48
N VAL A 9 1.94 -4.51 -23.18
CA VAL A 9 1.41 -5.60 -22.37
C VAL A 9 0.49 -5.02 -21.31
N LYS A 10 -0.75 -5.52 -21.26
CA LYS A 10 -1.71 -5.18 -20.21
C LYS A 10 -2.16 -6.46 -19.51
N VAL A 11 -1.91 -6.56 -18.23
CA VAL A 11 -2.33 -7.68 -17.38
C VAL A 11 -3.37 -7.19 -16.39
N ASN A 12 -4.47 -7.94 -16.24
CA ASN A 12 -5.54 -7.60 -15.30
C ASN A 12 -5.83 -8.79 -14.39
N GLY A 13 -6.07 -8.50 -13.12
CA GLY A 13 -6.50 -9.49 -12.12
C GLY A 13 -5.46 -10.54 -11.78
N LEU A 14 -4.18 -10.21 -11.86
CA LEU A 14 -3.09 -11.09 -11.44
C LEU A 14 -3.21 -11.36 -9.93
N ARG A 15 -3.22 -12.63 -9.54
CA ARG A 15 -3.30 -13.08 -8.13
C ARG A 15 -2.08 -13.86 -7.67
N GLU A 16 -1.24 -14.27 -8.60
CA GLU A 16 -0.01 -15.02 -8.28
C GLU A 16 1.18 -14.09 -8.29
N PHE A 17 1.51 -13.57 -7.12
CA PHE A 17 2.66 -12.69 -6.88
C PHE A 17 3.18 -12.89 -5.45
N SER A 18 4.42 -12.50 -5.23
CA SER A 18 5.02 -12.50 -3.90
C SER A 18 4.57 -11.29 -3.11
N LEU A 19 4.17 -11.51 -1.87
CA LEU A 19 3.74 -10.47 -0.93
C LEU A 19 4.58 -10.54 0.34
N TYR A 20 4.99 -9.38 0.85
CA TYR A 20 5.80 -9.23 2.05
C TYR A 20 5.28 -8.09 2.90
N ASN A 21 5.42 -8.22 4.20
CA ASN A 21 5.30 -7.13 5.15
C ASN A 21 6.52 -7.15 6.11
N GLU A 22 6.52 -6.36 7.16
CA GLU A 22 7.61 -6.30 8.15
C GLU A 22 7.88 -7.65 8.84
N LEU A 23 6.91 -8.57 8.87
CA LEU A 23 7.05 -9.89 9.49
C LEU A 23 7.60 -10.94 8.52
N GLY A 24 7.71 -10.62 7.22
CA GLY A 24 8.20 -11.53 6.19
C GLY A 24 7.21 -11.78 5.06
N GLN A 25 7.33 -12.95 4.42
CA GLN A 25 6.46 -13.33 3.31
C GLN A 25 5.05 -13.67 3.82
N VAL A 26 4.04 -13.19 3.11
CA VAL A 26 2.62 -13.33 3.45
C VAL A 26 1.89 -14.11 2.35
N ASP A 27 0.90 -14.91 2.73
CA ASP A 27 0.01 -15.58 1.78
C ASP A 27 -1.18 -14.68 1.44
N ALA A 28 -1.19 -14.15 0.21
CA ALA A 28 -2.27 -13.29 -0.30
C ALA A 28 -3.64 -14.00 -0.46
N ARG A 29 -3.69 -15.32 -0.32
CA ARG A 29 -4.93 -16.11 -0.41
C ARG A 29 -5.76 -16.08 0.87
N GLN A 30 -5.17 -15.61 1.96
CA GLN A 30 -5.82 -15.49 3.28
C GLN A 30 -5.81 -14.03 3.73
N PRO A 31 -6.75 -13.62 4.60
CA PRO A 31 -6.69 -12.32 5.23
C PRO A 31 -5.37 -12.12 5.99
N PHE A 32 -4.74 -10.97 5.80
CA PHE A 32 -3.46 -10.65 6.43
C PHE A 32 -3.38 -9.17 6.82
N SER A 33 -2.49 -8.86 7.76
CA SER A 33 -2.23 -7.48 8.19
C SER A 33 -1.11 -6.87 7.34
N PRO A 34 -1.41 -5.91 6.45
CA PRO A 34 -0.43 -5.39 5.51
C PRO A 34 0.70 -4.60 6.18
N PHE A 35 0.41 -3.89 7.25
CA PHE A 35 1.35 -3.05 7.99
C PHE A 35 1.82 -3.70 9.29
N GLY A 36 1.89 -5.04 9.32
CA GLY A 36 2.29 -5.77 10.52
C GLY A 36 1.28 -5.68 11.66
N ILE A 37 1.72 -5.97 12.88
CA ILE A 37 0.86 -6.04 14.07
C ILE A 37 0.58 -4.64 14.65
N GLN A 38 1.56 -3.75 14.60
CA GLN A 38 1.45 -2.43 15.26
C GLN A 38 0.94 -1.35 14.32
N GLY A 39 1.26 -1.45 13.02
CA GLY A 39 0.86 -0.48 12.02
C GLY A 39 1.35 0.93 12.34
N ASP A 40 2.60 1.06 12.77
CA ASP A 40 3.24 2.35 13.04
C ASP A 40 3.54 3.10 11.74
N LYS A 41 3.74 4.42 11.82
CA LYS A 41 4.21 5.20 10.69
C LYS A 41 5.52 4.64 10.16
N GLY A 42 5.60 4.42 8.85
CA GLY A 42 6.72 3.79 8.20
C GLY A 42 6.55 2.29 7.96
N ALA A 43 5.57 1.65 8.61
CA ALA A 43 5.20 0.27 8.32
C ALA A 43 4.85 0.08 6.85
N TRP A 44 5.19 -1.06 6.27
CA TRP A 44 5.11 -1.25 4.84
C TRP A 44 4.61 -2.64 4.44
N MET A 45 4.07 -2.70 3.24
CA MET A 45 3.73 -3.91 2.51
C MET A 45 4.37 -3.84 1.13
N ALA A 46 5.10 -4.88 0.71
CA ALA A 46 5.70 -4.97 -0.62
C ALA A 46 5.14 -6.15 -1.40
N PHE A 47 4.97 -5.97 -2.69
CA PHE A 47 4.47 -6.99 -3.60
C PHE A 47 5.22 -6.94 -4.93
N GLY A 48 5.26 -8.06 -5.63
CA GLY A 48 5.90 -8.14 -6.93
C GLY A 48 5.91 -9.54 -7.50
N CYS A 49 6.23 -9.65 -8.78
CA CYS A 49 6.42 -10.93 -9.43
C CYS A 49 7.59 -10.89 -10.42
N TYR A 50 8.09 -12.07 -10.76
CA TYR A 50 9.21 -12.23 -11.67
C TYR A 50 8.95 -11.55 -13.03
N GLU A 51 7.74 -11.67 -13.53
CA GLU A 51 7.35 -11.08 -14.80
C GLU A 51 7.46 -9.55 -14.81
N MET A 52 7.11 -8.88 -13.70
CA MET A 52 7.25 -7.43 -13.56
C MET A 52 8.72 -6.98 -13.46
N ALA A 53 9.62 -7.85 -13.02
CA ALA A 53 11.06 -7.57 -13.00
C ALA A 53 11.70 -7.62 -14.39
N LEU A 54 11.08 -8.31 -15.33
CA LEU A 54 11.57 -8.48 -16.71
C LEU A 54 11.05 -7.43 -17.69
N LYS A 55 10.08 -6.62 -17.30
CA LYS A 55 9.37 -5.70 -18.18
C LYS A 55 9.51 -4.26 -17.70
N LEU A 56 9.50 -3.34 -18.65
CA LEU A 56 9.41 -1.91 -18.35
C LEU A 56 7.98 -1.58 -17.92
N VAL A 57 7.70 -1.78 -16.65
CA VAL A 57 6.38 -1.50 -16.08
C VAL A 57 6.24 -0.01 -15.83
N THR A 58 5.22 0.61 -16.42
CA THR A 58 4.92 2.05 -16.29
C THR A 58 3.77 2.33 -15.34
N HIS A 59 2.87 1.38 -15.17
CA HIS A 59 1.68 1.57 -14.36
C HIS A 59 1.31 0.27 -13.64
N VAL A 60 1.06 0.35 -12.33
CA VAL A 60 0.57 -0.77 -11.51
C VAL A 60 -0.62 -0.30 -10.69
N GLU A 61 -1.67 -1.09 -10.67
CA GLU A 61 -2.81 -0.91 -9.78
C GLU A 61 -2.87 -2.07 -8.80
N LEU A 62 -2.86 -1.75 -7.53
CA LEU A 62 -3.12 -2.70 -6.44
C LEU A 62 -4.58 -2.57 -6.03
N HIS A 63 -5.35 -3.65 -6.22
CA HIS A 63 -6.75 -3.75 -5.81
C HIS A 63 -6.85 -4.67 -4.60
N PHE A 64 -7.61 -4.26 -3.59
CA PHE A 64 -7.83 -5.05 -2.39
C PHE A 64 -9.08 -4.59 -1.64
N ARG A 65 -9.51 -5.41 -0.68
CA ARG A 65 -10.60 -5.09 0.22
C ARG A 65 -10.09 -5.07 1.67
N TRP A 66 -10.44 -4.01 2.39
CA TRP A 66 -10.23 -3.90 3.82
C TRP A 66 -11.28 -4.72 4.57
N LEU A 67 -10.86 -5.36 5.66
CA LEU A 67 -11.74 -6.05 6.59
C LEU A 67 -11.80 -5.29 7.91
N HIS A 68 -12.96 -5.40 8.57
CA HIS A 68 -13.19 -4.86 9.92
C HIS A 68 -13.04 -3.33 10.04
N LEU A 69 -13.32 -2.59 8.97
CA LEU A 69 -13.39 -1.13 9.07
C LEU A 69 -14.66 -0.68 9.81
N PRO A 70 -14.59 0.43 10.57
CA PRO A 70 -15.77 1.04 11.18
C PRO A 70 -16.60 1.77 10.11
N VAL A 71 -17.44 1.03 9.39
CA VAL A 71 -18.32 1.58 8.33
C VAL A 71 -19.60 2.25 8.85
N GLY A 72 -19.79 2.31 10.17
CA GLY A 72 -20.93 2.95 10.79
C GLY A 72 -20.93 4.48 10.76
N ASN A 73 -21.96 5.09 11.34
CA ASN A 73 -22.07 6.55 11.45
C ASN A 73 -20.86 7.14 12.17
N GLY A 74 -20.17 8.09 11.53
CA GLY A 74 -18.96 8.73 12.05
C GLY A 74 -17.63 8.06 11.62
N GLY A 75 -17.66 6.82 11.13
CA GLY A 75 -16.47 6.16 10.59
C GLY A 75 -15.25 6.21 11.53
N LEU A 76 -14.10 6.59 10.99
CA LEU A 76 -12.85 6.68 11.74
C LEU A 76 -12.82 7.85 12.74
N GLU A 77 -13.55 8.92 12.49
CA GLU A 77 -13.65 10.05 13.42
C GLU A 77 -14.30 9.62 14.74
N GLU A 78 -15.39 8.85 14.66
CA GLU A 78 -16.06 8.30 15.84
C GLU A 78 -15.18 7.28 16.56
N HIS A 79 -14.58 6.36 15.82
CA HIS A 79 -13.71 5.30 16.34
C HIS A 79 -12.52 5.89 17.13
N TYR A 80 -11.89 6.95 16.60
CA TYR A 80 -10.71 7.58 17.22
C TYR A 80 -11.05 8.81 18.06
N ARG A 81 -12.31 9.06 18.40
CA ARG A 81 -12.74 10.25 19.15
C ARG A 81 -11.98 10.42 20.46
N GLU A 82 -11.85 9.36 21.25
CA GLU A 82 -11.21 9.42 22.58
C GLU A 82 -9.70 9.65 22.53
N TYR A 83 -9.09 9.50 21.35
CA TYR A 83 -7.66 9.76 21.17
C TYR A 83 -7.32 11.26 21.10
N ASN A 84 -8.33 12.12 20.92
CA ASN A 84 -8.19 13.59 20.87
C ASN A 84 -7.12 14.08 19.86
N LYS A 85 -7.00 13.42 18.71
CA LYS A 85 -6.05 13.74 17.64
C LYS A 85 -6.70 14.35 16.40
N GLY A 86 -8.03 14.52 16.40
CA GLY A 86 -8.77 15.05 15.26
C GLY A 86 -8.70 14.15 14.03
N LEU A 87 -8.57 12.83 14.24
CA LEU A 87 -8.50 11.87 13.15
C LEU A 87 -9.85 11.74 12.45
N ASN A 88 -9.81 11.56 11.15
CA ASN A 88 -10.98 11.35 10.30
C ASN A 88 -10.66 10.35 9.17
N ASN A 89 -11.60 10.12 8.27
CA ASN A 89 -11.45 9.14 7.19
C ASN A 89 -10.27 9.45 6.24
N ARG A 90 -9.77 10.68 6.18
CA ARG A 90 -8.62 11.11 5.36
C ARG A 90 -7.29 11.15 6.10
N SER A 91 -7.28 10.85 7.38
CA SER A 91 -6.06 10.94 8.19
C SER A 91 -5.05 9.86 7.85
N PHE A 92 -5.52 8.70 7.37
CA PHE A 92 -4.67 7.55 7.10
C PHE A 92 -4.23 7.54 5.65
N ARG A 93 -2.93 7.73 5.45
CA ARG A 93 -2.32 7.85 4.12
C ARG A 93 -1.10 6.97 3.99
N ALA A 94 -0.85 6.55 2.76
CA ALA A 94 0.35 5.79 2.41
C ALA A 94 0.98 6.34 1.14
N ARG A 95 2.30 6.28 1.06
CA ARG A 95 3.07 6.58 -0.13
C ARG A 95 3.41 5.32 -0.87
N THR A 96 3.62 5.45 -2.16
CA THR A 96 3.97 4.37 -3.06
C THR A 96 5.43 4.46 -3.48
N GLU A 97 6.11 3.32 -3.50
CA GLU A 97 7.51 3.21 -3.88
C GLU A 97 7.72 1.98 -4.77
N PHE A 98 8.76 2.00 -5.59
CA PHE A 98 9.17 0.88 -6.42
C PHE A 98 10.66 0.57 -6.20
N LEU A 99 11.01 -0.70 -6.34
CA LEU A 99 12.38 -1.17 -6.21
C LEU A 99 13.12 -0.98 -7.54
N HIS A 100 14.19 -0.19 -7.54
CA HIS A 100 15.06 0.02 -8.66
C HIS A 100 16.52 -0.10 -8.24
N ASN A 101 17.22 -1.05 -8.81
CA ASN A 101 18.63 -1.30 -8.54
C ASN A 101 18.98 -1.51 -7.05
N ARG A 102 18.11 -2.24 -6.33
CA ARG A 102 18.14 -2.52 -4.87
C ARG A 102 17.82 -1.33 -3.98
N GLU A 103 17.40 -0.20 -4.55
CA GLU A 103 16.99 0.99 -3.82
C GLU A 103 15.49 1.21 -3.98
N TRP A 104 14.83 1.62 -2.90
CA TRP A 104 13.44 2.03 -2.95
C TRP A 104 13.35 3.49 -3.42
N LYS A 105 12.60 3.71 -4.48
CA LYS A 105 12.36 5.04 -5.06
C LYS A 105 10.87 5.34 -5.00
N GLN A 106 10.52 6.58 -4.73
CA GLN A 106 9.14 7.03 -4.77
C GLN A 106 8.62 7.00 -6.21
N THR A 107 7.35 6.58 -6.37
CA THR A 107 6.66 6.63 -7.67
C THR A 107 6.39 8.07 -8.08
N SER A 108 6.12 8.29 -9.36
CA SER A 108 5.62 9.58 -9.88
C SER A 108 4.12 9.72 -9.59
N GLY A 109 3.59 10.91 -9.80
CA GLY A 109 2.15 11.17 -9.67
C GLY A 109 1.72 11.53 -8.26
N ILE A 110 0.81 10.75 -7.66
CA ILE A 110 0.23 11.04 -6.35
C ILE A 110 1.24 10.71 -5.25
N GLU A 111 1.66 11.71 -4.48
CA GLU A 111 2.62 11.53 -3.38
C GLU A 111 2.08 10.66 -2.25
N GLU A 112 0.81 10.83 -1.89
CA GLU A 112 0.15 10.09 -0.82
C GLU A 112 -1.28 9.69 -1.21
N HIS A 113 -1.59 8.42 -0.99
CA HIS A 113 -2.92 7.86 -1.23
C HIS A 113 -3.70 7.73 0.08
N TYR A 114 -4.97 8.12 0.07
CA TYR A 114 -5.88 7.81 1.17
C TYR A 114 -6.17 6.31 1.21
N LEU A 115 -6.09 5.71 2.40
CA LEU A 115 -6.29 4.27 2.56
C LEU A 115 -7.76 3.87 2.61
N PHE A 116 -8.63 4.72 3.14
CA PHE A 116 -10.00 4.34 3.51
C PHE A 116 -11.09 5.17 2.82
N CYS A 117 -10.72 6.12 1.99
CA CYS A 117 -11.68 6.98 1.32
C CYS A 117 -11.25 7.33 -0.10
N THR A 118 -12.11 7.98 -0.86
CA THR A 118 -11.79 8.44 -2.21
C THR A 118 -10.95 9.72 -2.15
N SER A 119 -9.88 9.77 -2.94
CA SER A 119 -9.00 10.94 -3.04
C SER A 119 -9.60 12.10 -3.87
N SER A 120 -10.85 12.46 -3.65
CA SER A 120 -11.44 13.61 -4.34
C SER A 120 -11.40 14.83 -3.42
N ALA A 121 -10.57 15.81 -3.77
CA ALA A 121 -10.51 17.10 -3.07
C ALA A 121 -11.85 17.87 -3.10
N SER A 122 -12.75 17.49 -3.99
CA SER A 122 -14.06 18.12 -4.19
C SER A 122 -15.15 17.62 -3.24
N VAL A 123 -14.94 16.50 -2.54
CA VAL A 123 -15.92 15.96 -1.60
C VAL A 123 -15.66 16.52 -0.20
N PRO A 124 -16.67 17.10 0.50
CA PRO A 124 -16.50 17.52 1.88
C PRO A 124 -16.07 16.35 2.78
N ILE A 125 -15.16 16.59 3.73
CA ILE A 125 -14.62 15.57 4.64
C ILE A 125 -15.73 14.82 5.37
N ALA A 126 -16.78 15.54 5.81
CA ALA A 126 -17.93 14.96 6.50
C ALA A 126 -18.80 14.03 5.63
N ALA A 127 -18.71 14.13 4.30
CA ALA A 127 -19.43 13.28 3.35
C ALA A 127 -18.57 12.11 2.81
N ASP A 128 -17.30 12.05 3.19
CA ASP A 128 -16.37 11.06 2.71
C ASP A 128 -16.47 9.76 3.51
N ALA A 129 -17.32 8.87 3.04
CA ALA A 129 -17.57 7.59 3.69
C ALA A 129 -16.34 6.67 3.61
N VAL A 130 -16.16 5.86 4.65
CA VAL A 130 -15.16 4.79 4.67
C VAL A 130 -15.49 3.76 3.59
N LYS A 131 -14.50 3.37 2.79
CA LYS A 131 -14.62 2.37 1.75
C LYS A 131 -13.77 1.14 2.08
N GLU A 132 -14.40 -0.01 1.94
CA GLU A 132 -13.71 -1.30 2.08
C GLU A 132 -12.88 -1.62 0.85
N GLU A 133 -13.43 -1.41 -0.35
CA GLU A 133 -12.69 -1.64 -1.60
C GLU A 133 -11.81 -0.45 -1.94
N THR A 134 -10.54 -0.71 -2.13
CA THR A 134 -9.52 0.30 -2.39
C THR A 134 -8.68 -0.08 -3.59
N LYS A 135 -8.36 0.93 -4.38
CA LYS A 135 -7.41 0.85 -5.49
C LYS A 135 -6.28 1.86 -5.26
N ILE A 136 -5.06 1.37 -5.22
CA ILE A 136 -3.85 2.21 -5.14
C ILE A 136 -3.11 2.13 -6.47
N VAL A 137 -2.73 3.27 -7.01
CA VAL A 137 -2.04 3.40 -8.29
C VAL A 137 -0.57 3.72 -8.04
N PHE A 138 0.31 2.99 -8.72
CA PHE A 138 1.74 3.21 -8.75
C PHE A 138 2.10 3.64 -10.17
N GLU A 139 2.44 4.91 -10.35
CA GLU A 139 2.97 5.41 -11.59
C GLU A 139 4.49 5.35 -11.54
N VAL A 140 5.06 4.47 -12.33
CA VAL A 140 6.49 4.22 -12.36
C VAL A 140 7.10 5.12 -13.43
N PRO A 141 8.07 5.99 -13.09
CA PRO A 141 8.75 6.77 -14.09
C PRO A 141 9.53 5.84 -15.05
N GLU A 142 9.67 6.26 -16.28
CA GLU A 142 10.50 5.55 -17.25
C GLU A 142 11.94 5.45 -16.73
N VAL A 143 12.37 4.24 -16.43
CA VAL A 143 13.72 3.94 -15.91
C VAL A 143 14.36 2.84 -16.72
N VAL A 144 15.66 2.93 -16.88
CA VAL A 144 16.43 1.85 -17.51
C VAL A 144 16.35 0.63 -16.60
N LEU A 145 15.89 -0.49 -17.15
CA LEU A 145 15.87 -1.74 -16.40
C LEU A 145 17.30 -2.13 -16.00
N PRO A 146 17.53 -2.51 -14.74
CA PRO A 146 18.81 -3.06 -14.36
C PRO A 146 19.05 -4.38 -15.13
N PRO A 147 20.31 -4.74 -15.41
CA PRO A 147 20.61 -6.02 -16.03
C PRO A 147 20.01 -7.15 -15.20
N LEU A 148 19.46 -8.14 -15.89
CA LEU A 148 18.90 -9.33 -15.28
C LEU A 148 19.96 -10.01 -14.43
N ASP A 149 19.67 -10.18 -13.15
CA ASP A 149 20.39 -11.13 -12.33
C ASP A 149 19.98 -12.54 -12.79
N ASP A 150 20.89 -13.49 -12.66
CA ASP A 150 20.57 -14.92 -12.88
C ASP A 150 19.65 -15.39 -11.74
N ILE A 151 18.35 -15.08 -11.90
CA ILE A 151 17.35 -15.17 -10.82
C ILE A 151 16.83 -16.60 -10.79
N THR A 152 17.46 -17.45 -10.02
CA THR A 152 16.90 -18.77 -9.68
C THR A 152 15.72 -18.66 -8.68
N ARG A 153 15.60 -17.55 -7.95
CA ARG A 153 14.54 -17.30 -6.98
C ARG A 153 14.16 -15.82 -6.93
N PHE A 154 12.89 -15.54 -7.19
CA PHE A 154 12.34 -14.18 -7.07
C PHE A 154 11.92 -13.92 -5.61
N ARG A 155 12.77 -13.23 -4.85
CA ARG A 155 12.53 -12.88 -3.45
C ARG A 155 12.94 -11.44 -3.16
N LEU A 156 12.18 -10.81 -2.26
CA LEU A 156 12.52 -9.49 -1.75
C LEU A 156 13.89 -9.54 -1.03
N GLY A 157 14.77 -8.60 -1.36
CA GLY A 157 16.16 -8.56 -0.86
C GLY A 157 17.19 -9.27 -1.77
N GLU A 158 16.76 -10.20 -2.63
CA GLU A 158 17.65 -10.89 -3.58
C GLU A 158 17.65 -10.24 -4.96
N VAL A 159 16.53 -9.62 -5.35
CA VAL A 159 16.35 -9.01 -6.68
C VAL A 159 16.65 -7.51 -6.69
N ARG A 160 16.92 -6.96 -7.87
CA ARG A 160 17.20 -5.52 -8.05
C ARG A 160 15.96 -4.69 -8.38
N SER A 161 14.90 -5.33 -8.92
CA SER A 161 13.68 -4.66 -9.38
C SER A 161 12.47 -5.60 -9.32
N GLY A 162 11.29 -5.11 -9.73
CA GLY A 162 10.07 -5.90 -9.84
C GLY A 162 9.25 -5.99 -8.57
N PHE A 163 9.64 -5.26 -7.52
CA PHE A 163 8.84 -5.06 -6.32
C PHE A 163 8.36 -3.62 -6.20
N TYR A 164 7.17 -3.48 -5.67
CA TYR A 164 6.49 -2.23 -5.33
C TYR A 164 6.10 -2.30 -3.88
N ARG A 165 6.10 -1.17 -3.19
CA ARG A 165 5.67 -1.14 -1.80
C ARG A 165 4.78 0.03 -1.48
N LEU A 166 3.85 -0.21 -0.56
CA LEU A 166 2.99 0.75 0.08
C LEU A 166 3.54 1.00 1.49
N VAL A 167 3.82 2.26 1.82
CA VAL A 167 4.41 2.66 3.10
C VAL A 167 3.45 3.59 3.82
N LEU A 168 3.04 3.26 5.04
CA LEU A 168 2.18 4.10 5.87
C LEU A 168 2.90 5.43 6.17
N SER A 169 2.37 6.54 5.67
CA SER A 169 2.97 7.87 5.78
C SER A 169 2.30 8.77 6.83
N ALA A 170 1.01 8.54 7.09
CA ALA A 170 0.24 9.30 8.07
C ALA A 170 -0.88 8.43 8.68
N PRO A 171 -1.33 8.78 9.89
CA PRO A 171 -0.83 9.83 10.80
C PRO A 171 0.47 9.42 11.51
N ASP A 172 1.11 10.35 12.24
CA ASP A 172 2.38 10.07 12.96
C ASP A 172 2.26 8.96 14.00
N MET A 173 1.09 8.78 14.57
CA MET A 173 0.79 7.70 15.52
C MET A 173 0.50 6.34 14.86
N GLY A 174 0.57 6.25 13.51
CA GLY A 174 0.11 5.07 12.80
C GLY A 174 -1.35 4.76 13.13
N PHE A 175 -1.67 3.51 13.45
CA PHE A 175 -3.01 3.13 13.90
C PHE A 175 -3.25 3.32 15.40
N GLY A 176 -2.25 3.85 16.14
CA GLY A 176 -2.42 4.31 17.52
C GLY A 176 -2.22 3.25 18.60
N MET A 177 -1.50 2.18 18.34
CA MET A 177 -1.28 1.11 19.32
C MET A 177 -0.56 1.61 20.59
N HIS A 178 0.42 2.50 20.45
CA HIS A 178 1.14 3.09 21.58
C HIS A 178 0.27 4.06 22.36
N GLU A 179 -0.47 4.92 21.65
CA GLU A 179 -1.42 5.89 22.23
C GLU A 179 -2.53 5.18 23.00
N TYR A 180 -3.06 4.10 22.44
CA TYR A 180 -4.12 3.32 23.07
C TYR A 180 -3.71 2.81 24.46
N ARG A 181 -2.55 2.18 24.56
CA ARG A 181 -2.07 1.62 25.83
C ARG A 181 -1.97 2.69 26.93
N ARG A 182 -1.40 3.85 26.58
CA ARG A 182 -1.27 4.97 27.48
C ARG A 182 -2.64 5.54 27.86
N LEU A 183 -3.48 5.82 26.89
CA LEU A 183 -4.81 6.42 27.06
C LEU A 183 -5.73 5.48 27.86
N PHE A 184 -5.71 4.18 27.56
CA PHE A 184 -6.50 3.19 28.28
C PHE A 184 -6.11 3.16 29.78
N ALA A 185 -4.82 3.12 30.09
CA ALA A 185 -4.35 3.15 31.47
C ALA A 185 -4.75 4.44 32.19
N GLU A 186 -4.65 5.60 31.53
CA GLU A 186 -5.03 6.91 32.05
C GLU A 186 -6.53 6.94 32.39
N VAL A 187 -7.40 6.54 31.43
CA VAL A 187 -8.85 6.51 31.64
C VAL A 187 -9.26 5.53 32.74
N MET A 188 -8.63 4.37 32.81
CA MET A 188 -8.86 3.40 33.88
C MET A 188 -8.51 3.97 35.26
N MET A 189 -7.37 4.65 35.37
CA MET A 189 -6.93 5.31 36.60
C MET A 189 -7.91 6.44 36.99
N GLU A 190 -8.27 7.31 36.06
CA GLU A 190 -9.28 8.35 36.31
C GLU A 190 -10.61 7.76 36.80
N ASN A 191 -11.08 6.70 36.15
CA ASN A 191 -12.34 6.06 36.47
C ASN A 191 -12.34 5.36 37.83
N SER A 192 -11.17 4.98 38.36
CA SER A 192 -11.05 4.40 39.71
C SER A 192 -11.41 5.40 40.80
N TYR A 193 -11.18 6.69 40.59
CA TYR A 193 -11.48 7.77 41.52
C TYR A 193 -12.88 8.41 41.31
N ARG A 194 -13.49 8.20 40.16
CA ARG A 194 -14.78 8.80 39.81
C ARG A 194 -15.94 7.98 40.37
N ARG A 195 -16.73 8.57 41.27
CA ARG A 195 -17.89 7.90 41.90
C ARG A 195 -19.17 7.90 41.04
N ARG A 196 -19.37 8.86 40.13
CA ARG A 196 -20.64 9.03 39.42
C ARG A 196 -20.57 8.86 37.90
N LYS A 197 -19.86 9.72 37.19
CA LYS A 197 -19.77 9.66 35.71
C LYS A 197 -18.38 9.22 35.29
N LYS A 198 -18.28 7.98 34.83
CA LYS A 198 -17.05 7.43 34.28
C LYS A 198 -16.80 7.97 32.88
N ARG A 199 -15.56 8.17 32.51
CA ARG A 199 -15.14 8.47 31.15
C ARG A 199 -15.26 7.20 30.29
N PRO A 200 -15.75 7.26 29.04
CA PRO A 200 -15.73 6.11 28.14
C PRO A 200 -14.30 5.63 27.92
N LEU A 201 -14.13 4.33 27.78
CA LEU A 201 -12.85 3.74 27.41
C LEU A 201 -12.58 4.03 25.92
N PRO A 202 -11.32 4.24 25.52
CA PRO A 202 -10.99 4.38 24.12
C PRO A 202 -11.26 3.06 23.39
N GLU A 203 -11.74 3.16 22.16
CA GLU A 203 -11.84 2.00 21.26
C GLU A 203 -10.42 1.47 20.96
N PRO A 204 -10.24 0.15 20.85
CA PRO A 204 -8.96 -0.43 20.45
C PRO A 204 -8.52 0.10 19.09
N PRO A 205 -7.21 0.22 18.82
CA PRO A 205 -6.74 0.62 17.51
C PRO A 205 -7.19 -0.37 16.44
N LEU A 206 -7.33 0.11 15.21
CA LEU A 206 -7.72 -0.74 14.10
C LEU A 206 -6.73 -1.89 13.91
N SER A 207 -7.23 -3.10 13.98
CA SER A 207 -6.50 -4.29 13.56
C SER A 207 -6.79 -4.54 12.09
N LEU A 208 -6.11 -3.78 11.23
CA LEU A 208 -6.37 -3.82 9.80
C LEU A 208 -5.96 -5.14 9.18
N GLN A 209 -6.91 -5.72 8.48
CA GLN A 209 -6.68 -6.84 7.60
C GLN A 209 -7.14 -6.49 6.18
N MET A 210 -6.48 -7.07 5.20
CA MET A 210 -6.92 -7.01 3.82
C MET A 210 -7.04 -8.39 3.22
N ASP A 211 -7.94 -8.50 2.24
CA ASP A 211 -8.14 -9.69 1.43
C ASP A 211 -8.37 -9.33 -0.04
N ALA A 212 -8.69 -10.35 -0.84
CA ALA A 212 -9.04 -10.20 -2.26
C ALA A 212 -8.01 -9.41 -3.07
N VAL A 213 -6.73 -9.53 -2.73
CA VAL A 213 -5.66 -8.76 -3.35
C VAL A 213 -5.43 -9.22 -4.79
N SER A 214 -5.38 -8.26 -5.72
CA SER A 214 -5.06 -8.48 -7.12
C SER A 214 -4.30 -7.31 -7.71
N LEU A 215 -3.55 -7.57 -8.77
CA LEU A 215 -2.75 -6.58 -9.47
C LEU A 215 -3.22 -6.43 -10.91
N ASN A 216 -3.24 -5.19 -11.39
CA ASN A 216 -3.23 -4.87 -12.82
C ASN A 216 -1.92 -4.15 -13.12
N TYR A 217 -1.32 -4.40 -14.27
CA TYR A 217 -0.16 -3.61 -14.68
C TYR A 217 -0.11 -3.40 -16.18
N ILE A 218 0.59 -2.35 -16.57
CA ILE A 218 0.90 -2.00 -17.96
C ILE A 218 2.42 -1.96 -18.09
N ALA A 219 2.93 -2.62 -19.11
CA ALA A 219 4.34 -2.57 -19.48
C ALA A 219 4.50 -2.28 -20.97
N GLU A 220 5.48 -1.47 -21.30
CA GLU A 220 5.79 -1.09 -22.68
C GLU A 220 7.25 -1.38 -22.95
N GLU A 221 7.54 -1.93 -24.14
CA GLU A 221 8.89 -2.20 -24.60
C GLU A 221 8.99 -1.87 -26.08
N GLU A 222 10.05 -1.19 -26.46
CA GLU A 222 10.37 -0.92 -27.85
C GLU A 222 11.65 -1.67 -28.23
N VAL A 223 11.53 -2.63 -29.14
CA VAL A 223 12.67 -3.37 -29.68
C VAL A 223 13.06 -2.77 -31.02
N GLN A 224 14.26 -2.22 -31.11
CA GLN A 224 14.84 -1.70 -32.36
C GLN A 224 15.67 -2.79 -33.05
N PHE A 225 15.42 -2.98 -34.33
CA PHE A 225 16.16 -3.93 -35.15
C PHE A 225 17.18 -3.17 -36.01
N ALA A 226 18.47 -3.48 -35.80
CA ALA A 226 19.50 -3.05 -36.72
C ALA A 226 19.69 -4.16 -37.76
N SER A 227 19.29 -3.92 -39.02
CA SER A 227 19.64 -4.82 -40.12
C SER A 227 21.03 -4.48 -40.60
N VAL A 228 22.01 -5.36 -40.36
CA VAL A 228 23.30 -5.31 -41.02
C VAL A 228 23.15 -5.96 -42.39
N CYS A 229 23.02 -5.13 -43.42
CA CYS A 229 23.23 -5.63 -44.79
C CYS A 229 24.71 -5.96 -44.97
N LEU A 230 25.07 -7.22 -44.96
CA LEU A 230 26.33 -7.66 -45.52
C LEU A 230 26.22 -7.53 -47.06
N VAL A 231 26.83 -6.50 -47.62
CA VAL A 231 27.00 -6.39 -49.06
C VAL A 231 28.11 -7.38 -49.42
N PRO A 232 27.89 -8.26 -50.42
CA PRO A 232 28.89 -9.24 -50.84
C PRO A 232 30.13 -8.59 -51.50
#